data_9861a24a36fe25983d6862878fc515e1
#
_entry.id   9861a24a36fe25983d6862878fc515e1
#
_cell.length_a   1.000
_cell.length_b   1.000
_cell.length_c   1.000
_cell.angle_alpha   90.00
_cell.angle_beta   90.00
_cell.angle_gamma   90.00
#
_symmetry.space_group_name_H-M   'P 1'
#
loop_
_entity.id
_entity.type
_entity.pdbx_description
1 polymer ?
#
loop_
_entity_poly.entity_id
_entity_poly.type
_entity_poly.pdbx_seq_one_letter_code
_entity_poly.pdbx_strand_id
1 'polypeptide(L)'
;MHEKSKDMKYLLTFISAMLLMVSCKSDDDKQPVKEKVKRTVFVYMAGENQLTNITSDDIKEMIDGAASIPSNGRMLVYVDKADSKIKPFIAQVTTNKQQPLDTLYKYPNDPYTSDADNFREVMERMMTLSPSDEYALILWGHGSGWVVENDTIPGPSRRAYGVDNGTNTNSNNGKWMNITQMARTLEGLTPFKFIFADCCNMACAEVGYELRNATEYLIGSPAEIPGFGAPYDKIMPSLFKSGSDMYRGIIDAYYDYYADYYQKNSPIVSGVGSEDLDGFSVPLSVIDSRYIAQLAEATRDVLTTFAPQYPNEPELNGIPYYLNLDVPVMYDMKAYIQRYASANDYATWKKAFDLAVPYSRMSFMWMTISATLYYKDFDKFDKKVDGGSVSMFIPQNHTSYSSGKYAYNKKSNNFGWNRIINWSRFGW
;
A
#
# COMPACT_ATOMS: atom_id res chain seq x y z
N MET A 1 -18.95 47.57 -71.48
CA MET A 1 -18.41 47.84 -70.13
C MET A 1 -19.41 47.41 -69.02
N HIS A 2 -20.19 46.38 -69.27
CA HIS A 2 -21.26 45.94 -68.34
C HIS A 2 -21.15 44.42 -67.92
N GLU A 3 -20.18 43.71 -68.45
CA GLU A 3 -20.06 42.27 -68.20
C GLU A 3 -19.09 41.89 -67.09
N LYS A 4 -18.12 42.76 -66.77
CA LYS A 4 -17.11 42.49 -65.70
C LYS A 4 -17.65 42.71 -64.26
N SER A 5 -18.81 43.24 -64.09
CA SER A 5 -19.41 43.53 -62.76
C SER A 5 -20.18 42.35 -62.14
N LYS A 6 -20.64 41.42 -62.99
CA LYS A 6 -21.37 40.21 -62.46
C LYS A 6 -20.47 39.14 -61.88
N ASP A 7 -19.34 38.92 -62.52
CA ASP A 7 -18.40 37.83 -62.07
C ASP A 7 -17.73 38.14 -60.74
N MET A 8 -17.53 39.42 -60.43
CA MET A 8 -16.93 39.86 -59.16
C MET A 8 -17.92 39.74 -57.98
N LYS A 9 -19.26 39.78 -58.22
CA LYS A 9 -20.26 39.55 -57.18
C LYS A 9 -20.42 38.06 -56.82
N TYR A 10 -20.26 37.18 -57.79
CA TYR A 10 -20.28 35.71 -57.52
C TYR A 10 -18.99 35.22 -56.86
N LEU A 11 -17.85 35.81 -57.15
CA LEU A 11 -16.58 35.50 -56.50
C LEU A 11 -16.57 35.91 -55.03
N LEU A 12 -17.12 37.07 -54.69
CA LEU A 12 -17.26 37.53 -53.30
C LEU A 12 -18.30 36.72 -52.51
N THR A 13 -19.34 36.20 -53.13
CA THR A 13 -20.36 35.36 -52.49
C THR A 13 -19.81 33.94 -52.25
N PHE A 14 -18.95 33.43 -53.13
CA PHE A 14 -18.31 32.12 -52.95
C PHE A 14 -17.20 32.12 -51.88
N ILE A 15 -16.45 33.21 -51.77
CA ILE A 15 -15.43 33.37 -50.70
C ILE A 15 -16.09 33.56 -49.32
N SER A 16 -17.27 34.25 -49.27
CA SER A 16 -18.04 34.38 -48.03
C SER A 16 -18.72 33.07 -47.59
N ALA A 17 -19.09 32.20 -48.53
CA ALA A 17 -19.64 30.87 -48.21
C ALA A 17 -18.57 29.84 -47.81
N MET A 18 -17.31 30.02 -48.25
CA MET A 18 -16.18 29.13 -47.90
C MET A 18 -15.54 29.47 -46.54
N LEU A 19 -15.81 30.68 -46.00
CA LEU A 19 -15.37 31.10 -44.66
C LEU A 19 -16.33 30.71 -43.54
N LEU A 20 -17.51 30.14 -43.87
CA LEU A 20 -18.50 29.68 -42.92
C LEU A 20 -18.53 28.15 -42.72
N MET A 21 -17.61 27.42 -43.35
CA MET A 21 -17.49 25.95 -43.20
C MET A 21 -16.26 25.50 -42.47
N VAL A 22 -15.55 26.37 -41.72
CA VAL A 22 -14.48 26.03 -40.82
C VAL A 22 -14.85 26.42 -39.40
N SER A 23 -15.99 25.98 -38.94
CA SER A 23 -16.35 26.06 -37.53
C SER A 23 -17.36 24.98 -37.16
N CYS A 24 -16.95 23.75 -37.34
CA CYS A 24 -17.48 22.61 -36.60
C CYS A 24 -16.31 21.69 -36.32
N LYS A 25 -15.32 22.17 -35.53
CA LYS A 25 -14.65 21.31 -34.63
C LYS A 25 -15.57 21.13 -33.43
N SER A 26 -16.07 19.95 -33.28
CA SER A 26 -16.80 19.50 -32.10
C SER A 26 -16.06 19.95 -30.86
N ASP A 27 -16.62 20.90 -30.12
CA ASP A 27 -16.25 21.23 -28.74
C ASP A 27 -16.76 20.12 -27.78
N ASP A 28 -16.64 18.89 -28.19
CA ASP A 28 -16.97 17.71 -27.39
C ASP A 28 -15.68 17.12 -26.86
N ASP A 29 -15.07 17.69 -25.82
CA ASP A 29 -14.23 17.02 -24.82
C ASP A 29 -13.52 17.98 -23.85
N LYS A 30 -14.00 19.19 -23.70
CA LYS A 30 -13.59 19.99 -22.55
C LYS A 30 -14.50 19.65 -21.39
N GLN A 31 -14.20 18.53 -20.70
CA GLN A 31 -14.72 18.41 -19.34
C GLN A 31 -14.35 19.69 -18.58
N PRO A 32 -15.29 20.30 -17.85
CA PRO A 32 -14.98 21.49 -17.07
C PRO A 32 -13.81 21.17 -16.16
N VAL A 33 -12.73 21.95 -16.26
CA VAL A 33 -11.58 21.80 -15.38
C VAL A 33 -12.10 21.89 -13.95
N LYS A 34 -12.11 20.77 -13.24
CA LYS A 34 -12.56 20.76 -11.85
C LYS A 34 -11.68 21.72 -11.05
N GLU A 35 -12.30 22.53 -10.21
CA GLU A 35 -11.59 23.44 -9.32
C GLU A 35 -10.53 22.68 -8.52
N LYS A 36 -9.33 23.24 -8.46
CA LYS A 36 -8.23 22.65 -7.71
C LYS A 36 -8.53 22.65 -6.22
N VAL A 37 -8.35 21.51 -5.56
CA VAL A 37 -8.54 21.37 -4.11
C VAL A 37 -7.24 21.24 -3.35
N LYS A 38 -7.29 21.33 -2.02
CA LYS A 38 -6.10 21.21 -1.19
C LYS A 38 -5.54 19.77 -1.24
N ARG A 39 -6.40 18.76 -1.04
CA ARG A 39 -5.97 17.36 -1.07
C ARG A 39 -7.00 16.47 -1.72
N THR A 40 -6.53 15.59 -2.59
CA THR A 40 -7.29 14.42 -3.04
C THR A 40 -6.67 13.14 -2.49
N VAL A 41 -7.50 12.32 -1.86
CA VAL A 41 -7.16 10.97 -1.43
C VAL A 41 -7.62 10.00 -2.52
N PHE A 42 -6.69 9.20 -3.04
CA PHE A 42 -6.96 8.13 -3.99
C PHE A 42 -7.07 6.81 -3.25
N VAL A 43 -8.08 6.01 -3.57
CA VAL A 43 -8.18 4.62 -3.15
C VAL A 43 -8.05 3.75 -4.39
N TYR A 44 -7.03 2.90 -4.42
CA TYR A 44 -6.80 1.94 -5.50
C TYR A 44 -7.24 0.56 -5.04
N MET A 45 -8.43 0.11 -5.46
CA MET A 45 -9.02 -1.15 -5.02
C MET A 45 -8.73 -2.26 -6.02
N ALA A 46 -7.74 -3.10 -5.69
CA ALA A 46 -7.41 -4.32 -6.43
C ALA A 46 -8.28 -5.48 -5.92
N GLY A 47 -9.52 -5.56 -6.40
CA GLY A 47 -10.58 -6.44 -5.88
C GLY A 47 -10.92 -7.63 -6.77
N GLU A 48 -10.23 -7.89 -7.89
CA GLU A 48 -10.43 -9.10 -8.71
C GLU A 48 -9.82 -10.35 -8.08
N ASN A 49 -10.26 -10.67 -6.87
CA ASN A 49 -9.81 -11.80 -6.07
C ASN A 49 -10.85 -12.17 -5.01
N GLN A 50 -10.45 -12.88 -3.97
CA GLN A 50 -11.35 -13.33 -2.90
C GLN A 50 -11.96 -12.18 -2.09
N LEU A 51 -11.36 -10.97 -2.15
CA LEU A 51 -11.88 -9.79 -1.46
C LEU A 51 -12.98 -9.05 -2.24
N THR A 52 -13.38 -9.55 -3.40
CA THR A 52 -14.33 -8.86 -4.30
C THR A 52 -15.64 -8.43 -3.62
N ASN A 53 -16.15 -9.20 -2.67
CA ASN A 53 -17.38 -8.87 -1.95
C ASN A 53 -17.16 -7.72 -0.96
N ILE A 54 -15.97 -7.64 -0.37
CA ILE A 54 -15.60 -6.62 0.64
C ILE A 54 -15.47 -5.23 0.00
N THR A 55 -15.14 -5.14 -1.29
CA THR A 55 -15.08 -3.84 -1.99
C THR A 55 -16.35 -3.00 -1.80
N SER A 56 -17.51 -3.64 -1.77
CA SER A 56 -18.79 -2.93 -1.62
C SER A 56 -19.04 -2.45 -0.19
N ASP A 57 -18.56 -3.20 0.80
CA ASP A 57 -18.69 -2.85 2.21
C ASP A 57 -17.79 -1.65 2.52
N ASP A 58 -16.54 -1.66 2.06
CA ASP A 58 -15.59 -0.57 2.27
C ASP A 58 -16.00 0.71 1.53
N ILE A 59 -16.54 0.60 0.30
CA ILE A 59 -17.13 1.74 -0.41
C ILE A 59 -18.30 2.32 0.38
N LYS A 60 -19.11 1.47 1.00
CA LYS A 60 -20.22 1.93 1.86
C LYS A 60 -19.69 2.69 3.08
N GLU A 61 -18.64 2.21 3.73
CA GLU A 61 -18.01 2.92 4.85
C GLU A 61 -17.41 4.27 4.40
N MET A 62 -16.79 4.34 3.20
CA MET A 62 -16.32 5.60 2.64
C MET A 62 -17.47 6.59 2.41
N ILE A 63 -18.62 6.11 1.94
CA ILE A 63 -19.85 6.91 1.78
C ILE A 63 -20.38 7.37 3.13
N ASP A 64 -20.44 6.49 4.12
CA ASP A 64 -20.89 6.80 5.49
C ASP A 64 -19.97 7.87 6.14
N GLY A 65 -18.67 7.81 5.85
CA GLY A 65 -17.66 8.79 6.30
C GLY A 65 -17.60 10.09 5.50
N ALA A 66 -18.28 10.18 4.34
CA ALA A 66 -18.13 11.27 3.38
C ALA A 66 -18.35 12.67 3.96
N ALA A 67 -19.21 12.82 5.00
CA ALA A 67 -19.46 14.09 5.68
C ALA A 67 -18.20 14.66 6.36
N SER A 68 -17.17 13.85 6.59
CA SER A 68 -15.89 14.26 7.17
C SER A 68 -14.89 14.76 6.12
N ILE A 69 -15.19 14.65 4.83
CA ILE A 69 -14.35 15.19 3.76
C ILE A 69 -14.51 16.72 3.81
N PRO A 70 -13.42 17.48 4.00
CA PRO A 70 -13.52 18.94 4.04
C PRO A 70 -13.89 19.50 2.66
N SER A 71 -14.44 20.72 2.62
CA SER A 71 -14.86 21.38 1.37
C SER A 71 -13.73 21.54 0.35
N ASN A 72 -12.50 21.63 0.81
CA ASN A 72 -11.29 21.69 -0.01
C ASN A 72 -10.57 20.33 -0.15
N GLY A 73 -11.28 19.23 0.11
CA GLY A 73 -10.81 17.86 -0.04
C GLY A 73 -11.67 17.07 -1.01
N ARG A 74 -11.11 16.00 -1.58
CA ARG A 74 -11.82 14.99 -2.37
C ARG A 74 -11.32 13.60 -2.06
N MET A 75 -12.20 12.60 -2.24
CA MET A 75 -11.83 11.19 -2.26
C MET A 75 -12.28 10.59 -3.58
N LEU A 76 -11.32 10.00 -4.31
CA LEU A 76 -11.57 9.25 -5.53
C LEU A 76 -11.25 7.78 -5.29
N VAL A 77 -12.10 6.90 -5.79
CA VAL A 77 -11.88 5.45 -5.74
C VAL A 77 -11.76 4.90 -7.16
N TYR A 78 -10.71 4.18 -7.43
CA TYR A 78 -10.61 3.25 -8.55
C TYR A 78 -11.08 1.89 -8.05
N VAL A 79 -12.06 1.31 -8.72
CA VAL A 79 -12.67 0.04 -8.34
C VAL A 79 -12.50 -0.94 -9.48
N ASP A 80 -11.85 -2.05 -9.18
CA ASP A 80 -11.77 -3.22 -10.01
C ASP A 80 -12.14 -4.43 -9.18
N LYS A 81 -13.16 -5.19 -9.62
CA LYS A 81 -13.68 -6.32 -8.87
C LYS A 81 -14.10 -7.46 -9.77
N ALA A 82 -14.05 -8.68 -9.28
CA ALA A 82 -14.37 -9.90 -10.03
C ALA A 82 -15.86 -9.99 -10.39
N ASP A 83 -16.30 -9.11 -11.26
CA ASP A 83 -17.64 -9.12 -11.87
C ASP A 83 -17.54 -8.83 -13.37
N SER A 84 -17.68 -9.84 -14.20
CA SER A 84 -17.57 -9.72 -15.66
C SER A 84 -18.54 -8.71 -16.30
N LYS A 85 -19.56 -8.26 -15.57
CA LYS A 85 -20.54 -7.25 -16.03
C LYS A 85 -20.14 -5.82 -15.69
N ILE A 86 -19.19 -5.65 -14.75
CA ILE A 86 -18.74 -4.36 -14.26
C ILE A 86 -17.28 -4.19 -14.66
N LYS A 87 -17.03 -3.26 -15.58
CA LYS A 87 -15.68 -2.87 -15.93
C LYS A 87 -15.09 -1.93 -14.87
N PRO A 88 -13.76 -1.89 -14.71
CA PRO A 88 -13.12 -0.96 -13.80
C PRO A 88 -13.59 0.47 -14.01
N PHE A 89 -13.69 1.23 -12.94
CA PHE A 89 -14.14 2.62 -13.00
C PHE A 89 -13.48 3.47 -11.91
N ILE A 90 -13.46 4.79 -12.16
CA ILE A 90 -13.08 5.80 -11.17
C ILE A 90 -14.34 6.57 -10.78
N ALA A 91 -14.58 6.72 -9.48
CA ALA A 91 -15.67 7.49 -8.94
C ALA A 91 -15.22 8.41 -7.80
N GLN A 92 -15.96 9.47 -7.57
CA GLN A 92 -15.81 10.36 -6.43
C GLN A 92 -16.81 9.99 -5.35
N VAL A 93 -16.33 9.84 -4.12
CA VAL A 93 -17.19 9.73 -2.92
C VAL A 93 -17.78 11.11 -2.63
N THR A 94 -19.10 11.19 -2.48
CA THR A 94 -19.83 12.45 -2.27
C THR A 94 -20.78 12.39 -1.09
N THR A 95 -21.20 13.55 -0.60
CA THR A 95 -22.25 13.68 0.41
C THR A 95 -23.66 13.71 -0.18
N ASN A 96 -23.79 13.65 -1.51
CA ASN A 96 -25.09 13.63 -2.18
C ASN A 96 -25.77 12.27 -2.00
N LYS A 97 -26.84 12.21 -1.22
CA LYS A 97 -27.56 10.97 -0.92
C LYS A 97 -28.18 10.29 -2.15
N GLN A 98 -28.46 11.03 -3.21
CA GLN A 98 -29.00 10.48 -4.48
C GLN A 98 -27.88 9.91 -5.37
N GLN A 99 -26.66 10.40 -5.20
CA GLN A 99 -25.49 9.96 -5.95
C GLN A 99 -24.27 9.93 -5.02
N PRO A 100 -24.24 9.03 -4.03
CA PRO A 100 -23.16 9.01 -3.03
C PRO A 100 -21.82 8.60 -3.63
N LEU A 101 -21.84 7.93 -4.79
CA LEU A 101 -20.67 7.55 -5.58
C LEU A 101 -20.87 8.08 -7.01
N ASP A 102 -20.18 9.17 -7.34
CA ASP A 102 -20.26 9.83 -8.64
C ASP A 102 -19.20 9.25 -9.59
N THR A 103 -19.63 8.47 -10.58
CA THR A 103 -18.72 7.85 -11.54
C THR A 103 -18.16 8.91 -12.49
N LEU A 104 -16.84 9.10 -12.46
CA LEU A 104 -16.12 10.07 -13.28
C LEU A 104 -15.56 9.49 -14.57
N TYR A 105 -15.19 8.20 -14.55
CA TYR A 105 -14.64 7.50 -15.70
C TYR A 105 -14.93 6.00 -15.62
N LYS A 106 -15.23 5.38 -16.76
CA LYS A 106 -15.37 3.93 -16.91
C LYS A 106 -14.36 3.42 -17.92
N TYR A 107 -13.61 2.42 -17.56
CA TYR A 107 -12.66 1.80 -18.47
C TYR A 107 -13.41 0.98 -19.54
N PRO A 108 -13.00 1.06 -20.81
CA PRO A 108 -13.61 0.26 -21.87
C PRO A 108 -13.22 -1.22 -21.79
N ASN A 109 -12.03 -1.50 -21.27
CA ASN A 109 -11.45 -2.80 -21.11
C ASN A 109 -11.29 -3.13 -19.63
N ASP A 110 -10.79 -4.30 -19.35
CA ASP A 110 -10.56 -4.90 -18.05
C ASP A 110 -9.07 -5.29 -17.94
N PRO A 111 -8.18 -4.29 -17.72
CA PRO A 111 -6.76 -4.56 -17.59
C PRO A 111 -6.46 -5.03 -16.16
N TYR A 112 -5.43 -5.85 -16.00
CA TYR A 112 -5.00 -6.27 -14.67
C TYR A 112 -4.64 -5.07 -13.77
N THR A 113 -5.20 -4.99 -12.57
CA THR A 113 -4.84 -4.01 -11.54
C THR A 113 -3.37 -4.08 -11.13
N SER A 114 -2.78 -5.26 -11.22
CA SER A 114 -1.36 -5.50 -10.93
C SER A 114 -0.42 -5.18 -12.09
N ASP A 115 -0.94 -4.76 -13.25
CA ASP A 115 -0.11 -4.29 -14.35
C ASP A 115 0.42 -2.87 -14.06
N ALA A 116 1.73 -2.67 -14.24
CA ALA A 116 2.39 -1.42 -13.91
C ALA A 116 1.96 -0.25 -14.79
N ASP A 117 1.74 -0.50 -16.08
CA ASP A 117 1.34 0.54 -17.02
C ASP A 117 -0.09 0.96 -16.75
N ASN A 118 -0.98 0.01 -16.42
CA ASN A 118 -2.34 0.30 -15.98
C ASN A 118 -2.34 1.08 -14.66
N PHE A 119 -1.55 0.67 -13.68
CA PHE A 119 -1.43 1.39 -12.41
C PHE A 119 -0.99 2.84 -12.63
N ARG A 120 0.01 3.06 -13.50
CA ARG A 120 0.48 4.39 -13.88
C ARG A 120 -0.64 5.22 -14.50
N GLU A 121 -1.33 4.65 -15.48
CA GLU A 121 -2.43 5.32 -16.18
C GLU A 121 -3.54 5.73 -15.21
N VAL A 122 -3.93 4.85 -14.29
CA VAL A 122 -4.95 5.15 -13.28
C VAL A 122 -4.51 6.32 -12.39
N MET A 123 -3.26 6.34 -11.92
CA MET A 123 -2.75 7.45 -11.09
C MET A 123 -2.79 8.78 -11.86
N GLU A 124 -2.31 8.82 -13.10
CA GLU A 124 -2.32 10.02 -13.93
C GLU A 124 -3.73 10.50 -14.24
N ARG A 125 -4.65 9.58 -14.51
CA ARG A 125 -6.06 9.88 -14.74
C ARG A 125 -6.74 10.44 -13.51
N MET A 126 -6.52 9.84 -12.33
CA MET A 126 -7.08 10.34 -11.07
C MET A 126 -6.56 11.75 -10.76
N MET A 127 -5.26 12.03 -11.00
CA MET A 127 -4.69 13.38 -10.88
C MET A 127 -5.32 14.37 -11.86
N THR A 128 -5.61 13.95 -13.09
CA THR A 128 -6.28 14.75 -14.11
C THR A 128 -7.73 15.02 -13.72
N LEU A 129 -8.45 14.02 -13.25
CA LEU A 129 -9.85 14.14 -12.82
C LEU A 129 -10.04 14.98 -11.55
N SER A 130 -9.00 15.07 -10.72
CA SER A 130 -9.05 15.85 -9.48
C SER A 130 -7.73 16.59 -9.23
N PRO A 131 -7.47 17.71 -9.93
CA PRO A 131 -6.31 18.54 -9.68
C PRO A 131 -6.26 18.99 -8.22
N SER A 132 -5.09 18.85 -7.58
CA SER A 132 -4.92 19.12 -6.15
C SER A 132 -3.53 19.66 -5.85
N ASP A 133 -3.37 20.35 -4.70
CA ASP A 133 -2.03 20.73 -4.20
C ASP A 133 -1.28 19.53 -3.65
N GLU A 134 -2.01 18.59 -3.05
CA GLU A 134 -1.49 17.41 -2.40
C GLU A 134 -2.30 16.17 -2.81
N TYR A 135 -1.62 15.05 -2.94
CA TYR A 135 -2.25 13.76 -3.15
C TYR A 135 -1.90 12.80 -2.02
N ALA A 136 -2.81 11.88 -1.72
CA ALA A 136 -2.57 10.73 -0.86
C ALA A 136 -3.10 9.48 -1.56
N LEU A 137 -2.51 8.32 -1.25
CA LEU A 137 -2.86 7.05 -1.88
C LEU A 137 -3.18 6.02 -0.80
N ILE A 138 -4.27 5.30 -0.98
CA ILE A 138 -4.61 4.10 -0.23
C ILE A 138 -4.49 2.93 -1.20
N LEU A 139 -3.63 1.97 -0.85
CA LEU A 139 -3.48 0.69 -1.55
C LEU A 139 -4.36 -0.33 -0.86
N TRP A 140 -5.47 -0.69 -1.49
CA TRP A 140 -6.44 -1.64 -0.96
C TRP A 140 -6.35 -3.00 -1.67
N GLY A 141 -6.28 -4.08 -0.91
CA GLY A 141 -6.26 -5.43 -1.45
C GLY A 141 -5.31 -6.38 -0.73
N HIS A 142 -4.84 -7.42 -1.42
CA HIS A 142 -3.82 -8.30 -0.86
C HIS A 142 -2.43 -7.67 -0.90
N GLY A 143 -1.61 -7.98 0.10
CA GLY A 143 -0.20 -7.58 0.18
C GLY A 143 0.67 -8.68 0.79
N SER A 144 1.95 -8.68 0.44
CA SER A 144 2.96 -9.58 1.03
C SER A 144 4.35 -8.93 1.12
N GLY A 145 4.36 -7.59 1.23
CA GLY A 145 5.58 -6.82 1.47
C GLY A 145 6.64 -7.00 0.38
N TRP A 146 7.86 -7.30 0.79
CA TRP A 146 9.01 -7.47 -0.10
C TRP A 146 9.04 -8.83 -0.83
N VAL A 147 8.15 -9.76 -0.55
CA VAL A 147 8.13 -11.05 -1.25
C VAL A 147 7.82 -10.83 -2.72
N VAL A 148 8.77 -11.18 -3.59
CA VAL A 148 8.68 -10.92 -5.02
C VAL A 148 8.08 -12.08 -5.80
N GLU A 149 7.42 -11.76 -6.90
CA GLU A 149 6.91 -12.73 -7.85
C GLU A 149 8.03 -13.52 -8.50
N ASN A 150 7.82 -14.84 -8.62
CA ASN A 150 8.69 -15.72 -9.37
C ASN A 150 7.87 -16.45 -10.44
N ASP A 151 7.95 -16.00 -11.66
CA ASP A 151 7.21 -16.53 -12.80
C ASP A 151 7.50 -18.02 -13.09
N THR A 152 8.55 -18.57 -12.48
CA THR A 152 9.01 -19.93 -12.74
C THR A 152 8.55 -20.98 -11.72
N ILE A 153 7.83 -20.59 -10.65
CA ILE A 153 7.42 -21.51 -9.58
C ILE A 153 5.91 -21.71 -9.58
N PRO A 154 5.39 -22.91 -9.94
CA PRO A 154 3.97 -23.24 -9.76
C PRO A 154 3.60 -23.35 -8.29
N GLY A 155 2.45 -22.79 -7.89
CA GLY A 155 1.89 -22.91 -6.55
C GLY A 155 1.16 -21.63 -6.13
N PRO A 156 0.43 -21.63 -5.00
CA PRO A 156 -0.22 -20.42 -4.49
C PRO A 156 0.85 -19.37 -4.25
N SER A 157 0.86 -18.38 -5.12
CA SER A 157 1.87 -17.36 -5.14
C SER A 157 1.42 -16.20 -4.28
N ARG A 158 2.15 -15.91 -3.21
CA ARG A 158 2.01 -14.69 -2.43
C ARG A 158 3.11 -13.74 -2.89
N ARG A 159 2.72 -12.49 -3.29
CA ARG A 159 3.66 -11.63 -4.01
C ARG A 159 3.25 -10.18 -3.87
N ALA A 160 4.12 -9.35 -3.36
CA ALA A 160 4.09 -7.90 -3.24
C ALA A 160 2.69 -7.26 -3.00
N TYR A 161 2.01 -6.77 -4.04
CA TYR A 161 0.73 -6.05 -3.89
C TYR A 161 -0.28 -6.42 -4.98
N GLY A 162 -1.56 -6.43 -4.61
CA GLY A 162 -2.68 -6.34 -5.50
C GLY A 162 -2.84 -7.54 -6.45
N VAL A 163 -3.06 -8.75 -5.90
CA VAL A 163 -3.35 -9.89 -6.78
C VAL A 163 -4.60 -9.65 -7.61
N ASP A 164 -4.47 -9.91 -8.87
CA ASP A 164 -5.55 -9.86 -9.84
C ASP A 164 -5.67 -11.20 -10.53
N ASN A 165 -6.80 -11.84 -10.33
CA ASN A 165 -7.14 -13.17 -10.87
C ASN A 165 -8.01 -13.09 -12.13
N GLY A 166 -8.20 -11.90 -12.69
CA GLY A 166 -9.24 -11.64 -13.66
C GLY A 166 -10.61 -11.87 -13.01
N THR A 167 -11.59 -12.26 -13.77
CA THR A 167 -12.93 -12.56 -13.25
C THR A 167 -13.02 -13.86 -12.42
N ASN A 168 -11.90 -14.56 -12.21
CA ASN A 168 -11.84 -15.84 -11.49
C ASN A 168 -11.29 -15.68 -10.08
N THR A 169 -12.14 -15.46 -9.09
CA THR A 169 -11.78 -15.26 -7.69
C THR A 169 -11.02 -16.42 -7.05
N ASN A 170 -11.10 -17.62 -7.62
CA ASN A 170 -10.48 -18.85 -7.10
C ASN A 170 -9.19 -19.24 -7.84
N SER A 171 -8.71 -18.41 -8.75
CA SER A 171 -7.46 -18.68 -9.46
C SER A 171 -6.26 -18.52 -8.55
N ASN A 172 -5.35 -19.50 -8.60
CA ASN A 172 -4.03 -19.39 -7.96
C ASN A 172 -2.98 -18.81 -8.93
N ASN A 173 -3.39 -18.39 -10.12
CA ASN A 173 -2.52 -17.87 -11.19
C ASN A 173 -2.63 -16.35 -11.34
N GLY A 174 -3.16 -15.66 -10.34
CA GLY A 174 -3.29 -14.21 -10.34
C GLY A 174 -1.95 -13.50 -10.51
N LYS A 175 -1.99 -12.37 -11.18
CA LYS A 175 -0.83 -11.49 -11.36
C LYS A 175 -0.70 -10.56 -10.15
N TRP A 176 0.53 -10.24 -9.79
CA TRP A 176 0.88 -9.36 -8.67
C TRP A 176 1.83 -8.27 -9.16
N MET A 177 1.81 -7.13 -8.50
CA MET A 177 2.77 -6.06 -8.73
C MET A 177 3.90 -6.14 -7.69
N ASN A 178 5.16 -6.21 -8.15
CA ASN A 178 6.31 -6.12 -7.26
C ASN A 178 6.50 -4.67 -6.77
N ILE A 179 6.93 -4.50 -5.52
CA ILE A 179 7.15 -3.17 -4.92
C ILE A 179 8.19 -2.35 -5.68
N THR A 180 9.26 -2.98 -6.14
CA THR A 180 10.28 -2.29 -6.95
C THR A 180 9.74 -1.81 -8.30
N GLN A 181 8.74 -2.49 -8.84
CA GLN A 181 8.02 -2.09 -10.05
C GLN A 181 7.07 -0.93 -9.73
N MET A 182 6.27 -1.04 -8.66
CA MET A 182 5.41 0.04 -8.17
C MET A 182 6.20 1.33 -7.93
N ALA A 183 7.34 1.25 -7.25
CA ALA A 183 8.18 2.41 -6.98
C ALA A 183 8.62 3.12 -8.28
N ARG A 184 9.10 2.36 -9.28
CA ARG A 184 9.46 2.91 -10.60
C ARG A 184 8.26 3.52 -11.32
N THR A 185 7.09 2.89 -11.22
CA THR A 185 5.86 3.38 -11.84
C THR A 185 5.43 4.72 -11.26
N LEU A 186 5.69 4.96 -9.98
CA LEU A 186 5.38 6.22 -9.31
C LEU A 186 6.44 7.32 -9.54
N GLU A 187 7.61 6.98 -10.12
CA GLU A 187 8.64 7.97 -10.43
C GLU A 187 8.12 9.08 -11.36
N GLY A 188 8.45 10.32 -11.03
CA GLY A 188 8.07 11.51 -11.81
C GLY A 188 6.60 11.96 -11.61
N LEU A 189 5.79 11.24 -10.86
CA LEU A 189 4.52 11.77 -10.35
C LEU A 189 4.77 12.71 -9.16
N THR A 190 3.77 13.55 -8.85
CA THR A 190 3.78 14.31 -7.60
C THR A 190 3.82 13.34 -6.42
N PRO A 191 4.82 13.42 -5.53
CA PRO A 191 4.89 12.54 -4.38
C PRO A 191 3.64 12.65 -3.49
N PHE A 192 3.19 11.52 -2.99
CA PHE A 192 2.04 11.44 -2.10
C PHE A 192 2.39 11.95 -0.70
N LYS A 193 1.47 12.63 -0.03
CA LYS A 193 1.62 12.99 1.37
C LYS A 193 1.69 11.76 2.28
N PHE A 194 0.97 10.73 1.92
CA PHE A 194 1.12 9.41 2.49
C PHE A 194 0.68 8.35 1.48
N ILE A 195 1.24 7.17 1.62
CA ILE A 195 0.69 5.92 1.10
C ILE A 195 0.22 5.14 2.32
N PHE A 196 -1.08 4.89 2.41
CA PHE A 196 -1.65 3.98 3.40
C PHE A 196 -1.90 2.63 2.74
N ALA A 197 -1.16 1.62 3.19
CA ALA A 197 -1.30 0.26 2.70
C ALA A 197 -2.33 -0.49 3.54
N ASP A 198 -3.60 -0.44 3.11
CA ASP A 198 -4.68 -1.26 3.66
C ASP A 198 -4.59 -2.67 3.05
N CYS A 199 -3.48 -3.30 3.34
CA CYS A 199 -3.11 -4.64 2.90
C CYS A 199 -1.99 -5.22 3.78
N CYS A 200 -1.83 -6.54 3.75
CA CYS A 200 -0.94 -7.28 4.64
C CYS A 200 0.55 -6.99 4.37
N ASN A 201 1.38 -7.03 5.41
CA ASN A 201 2.84 -7.11 5.38
C ASN A 201 3.57 -5.91 4.73
N MET A 202 2.94 -4.75 4.59
CA MET A 202 3.55 -3.62 3.90
C MET A 202 4.45 -2.74 4.79
N ALA A 203 4.33 -2.81 6.12
CA ALA A 203 5.24 -2.09 7.01
C ALA A 203 6.54 -2.87 7.21
N CYS A 204 7.32 -2.97 6.16
CA CYS A 204 8.67 -3.52 6.21
C CYS A 204 9.71 -2.53 5.66
N ALA A 205 10.94 -2.66 6.12
CA ALA A 205 12.03 -1.75 5.79
C ALA A 205 12.29 -1.66 4.28
N GLU A 206 12.18 -2.78 3.58
CA GLU A 206 12.36 -2.89 2.14
C GLU A 206 11.31 -2.08 1.38
N VAL A 207 10.03 -2.22 1.73
CA VAL A 207 8.94 -1.46 1.10
C VAL A 207 9.08 0.02 1.39
N GLY A 208 9.33 0.38 2.66
CA GLY A 208 9.55 1.78 3.05
C GLY A 208 10.71 2.41 2.29
N TYR A 209 11.80 1.68 2.09
CA TYR A 209 12.95 2.16 1.34
C TYR A 209 12.66 2.34 -0.15
N GLU A 210 12.01 1.39 -0.79
CA GLU A 210 11.67 1.49 -2.22
C GLU A 210 10.70 2.65 -2.49
N LEU A 211 9.67 2.83 -1.65
CA LEU A 211 8.66 3.86 -1.84
C LEU A 211 9.06 5.27 -1.33
N ARG A 212 10.27 5.43 -0.76
CA ARG A 212 10.71 6.68 -0.10
C ARG A 212 10.66 7.93 -0.96
N ASN A 213 10.80 7.80 -2.27
CA ASN A 213 10.73 8.93 -3.20
C ASN A 213 9.29 9.18 -3.72
N ALA A 214 8.38 8.24 -3.49
CA ALA A 214 6.99 8.32 -3.94
C ALA A 214 6.05 8.89 -2.86
N THR A 215 6.45 8.88 -1.59
CA THR A 215 5.60 9.33 -0.48
C THR A 215 6.40 9.96 0.66
N GLU A 216 5.76 10.85 1.42
CA GLU A 216 6.36 11.37 2.66
C GLU A 216 6.23 10.36 3.81
N TYR A 217 5.11 9.63 3.87
CA TYR A 217 4.85 8.62 4.90
C TYR A 217 4.27 7.36 4.29
N LEU A 218 4.80 6.21 4.68
CA LEU A 218 4.17 4.91 4.45
C LEU A 218 3.52 4.45 5.75
N ILE A 219 2.21 4.17 5.71
CA ILE A 219 1.44 3.66 6.85
C ILE A 219 0.98 2.25 6.49
N GLY A 220 1.12 1.30 7.40
CA GLY A 220 0.69 -0.08 7.15
C GLY A 220 0.97 -1.02 8.31
N SER A 221 0.72 -2.31 8.08
CA SER A 221 0.99 -3.39 9.00
C SER A 221 2.19 -4.23 8.55
N PRO A 222 3.08 -4.66 9.45
CA PRO A 222 4.09 -5.66 9.12
C PRO A 222 3.53 -7.09 9.03
N ALA A 223 2.32 -7.32 9.55
CA ALA A 223 1.64 -8.62 9.60
C ALA A 223 0.42 -8.65 8.66
N GLU A 224 -0.27 -9.80 8.61
CA GLU A 224 -1.60 -9.86 8.02
C GLU A 224 -2.58 -9.03 8.84
N ILE A 225 -3.50 -8.36 8.17
CA ILE A 225 -4.58 -7.57 8.76
C ILE A 225 -5.93 -8.29 8.59
N PRO A 226 -6.96 -7.93 9.37
CA PRO A 226 -8.30 -8.46 9.17
C PRO A 226 -8.80 -8.22 7.74
N GLY A 227 -9.48 -9.21 7.18
CA GLY A 227 -9.94 -9.16 5.78
C GLY A 227 -10.97 -8.07 5.48
N PHE A 228 -11.60 -7.48 6.51
CA PHE A 228 -12.49 -6.32 6.37
C PHE A 228 -11.73 -5.00 6.24
N GLY A 229 -10.38 -4.99 6.33
CA GLY A 229 -9.58 -3.79 6.10
C GLY A 229 -9.78 -2.67 7.12
N ALA A 230 -9.48 -1.46 6.69
CA ALA A 230 -9.59 -0.26 7.52
C ALA A 230 -11.05 0.18 7.69
N PRO A 231 -11.47 0.64 8.87
CA PRO A 231 -12.80 1.21 9.08
C PRO A 231 -12.85 2.63 8.48
N TYR A 232 -13.22 2.73 7.20
CA TYR A 232 -13.11 3.98 6.43
C TYR A 232 -13.92 5.13 7.02
N ASP A 233 -15.09 4.88 7.59
CA ASP A 233 -15.91 5.89 8.25
C ASP A 233 -15.22 6.49 9.49
N LYS A 234 -14.32 5.74 10.14
CA LYS A 234 -13.58 6.19 11.33
C LYS A 234 -12.28 6.89 10.97
N ILE A 235 -11.54 6.39 9.96
CA ILE A 235 -10.27 7.00 9.57
C ILE A 235 -10.44 8.25 8.70
N MET A 236 -11.59 8.42 8.03
CA MET A 236 -11.86 9.50 7.09
C MET A 236 -11.45 10.90 7.57
N PRO A 237 -11.78 11.33 8.81
CA PRO A 237 -11.39 12.67 9.30
C PRO A 237 -9.87 12.87 9.31
N SER A 238 -9.10 11.79 9.49
CA SER A 238 -7.64 11.85 9.62
C SER A 238 -6.93 11.86 8.27
N LEU A 239 -7.55 11.33 7.21
CA LEU A 239 -6.99 11.35 5.85
C LEU A 239 -6.72 12.76 5.31
N PHE A 240 -7.40 13.77 5.84
CA PHE A 240 -7.28 15.16 5.43
C PHE A 240 -6.48 16.04 6.41
N LYS A 241 -6.00 15.47 7.53
CA LYS A 241 -5.09 16.13 8.45
C LYS A 241 -3.65 16.12 7.93
N SER A 242 -2.73 16.75 8.62
CA SER A 242 -1.33 16.85 8.24
C SER A 242 -0.39 16.40 9.36
N GLY A 243 0.84 15.99 8.99
CA GLY A 243 1.87 15.60 9.94
C GLY A 243 1.43 14.48 10.89
N SER A 244 1.79 14.59 12.15
CA SER A 244 1.50 13.57 13.16
C SER A 244 0.00 13.33 13.39
N ASP A 245 -0.84 14.37 13.26
CA ASP A 245 -2.28 14.23 13.46
C ASP A 245 -2.93 13.35 12.39
N MET A 246 -2.34 13.30 11.18
CA MET A 246 -2.78 12.45 10.10
C MET A 246 -2.47 10.99 10.42
N TYR A 247 -1.18 10.63 10.54
CA TYR A 247 -0.82 9.21 10.68
C TYR A 247 -1.24 8.62 12.03
N ARG A 248 -1.15 9.39 13.14
CA ARG A 248 -1.68 8.94 14.43
C ARG A 248 -3.17 8.72 14.37
N GLY A 249 -3.92 9.67 13.81
CA GLY A 249 -5.37 9.54 13.72
C GLY A 249 -5.83 8.38 12.84
N ILE A 250 -5.10 8.02 11.78
CA ILE A 250 -5.38 6.81 10.97
C ILE A 250 -5.11 5.55 11.80
N ILE A 251 -3.91 5.46 12.39
CA ILE A 251 -3.47 4.28 13.16
C ILE A 251 -4.36 4.07 14.38
N ASP A 252 -4.65 5.14 15.14
CA ASP A 252 -5.46 5.04 16.36
C ASP A 252 -6.90 4.64 16.05
N ALA A 253 -7.53 5.26 15.05
CA ALA A 253 -8.91 4.93 14.69
C ALA A 253 -9.04 3.47 14.19
N TYR A 254 -8.05 2.99 13.42
CA TYR A 254 -8.03 1.60 12.96
C TYR A 254 -7.85 0.64 14.13
N TYR A 255 -6.85 0.88 14.95
CA TYR A 255 -6.55 0.03 16.11
C TYR A 255 -7.72 -0.02 17.09
N ASP A 256 -8.27 1.13 17.48
CA ASP A 256 -9.36 1.23 18.46
C ASP A 256 -10.63 0.57 17.95
N TYR A 257 -10.92 0.64 16.64
CA TYR A 257 -12.05 -0.07 16.05
C TYR A 257 -11.94 -1.59 16.25
N TYR A 258 -10.77 -2.18 15.98
CA TYR A 258 -10.60 -3.62 16.13
C TYR A 258 -10.45 -4.05 17.59
N ALA A 259 -9.86 -3.23 18.45
CA ALA A 259 -9.85 -3.47 19.87
C ALA A 259 -11.29 -3.59 20.41
N ASP A 260 -12.16 -2.62 20.08
CA ASP A 260 -13.58 -2.65 20.45
C ASP A 260 -14.33 -3.82 19.81
N TYR A 261 -14.07 -4.08 18.53
CA TYR A 261 -14.72 -5.19 17.80
C TYR A 261 -14.43 -6.54 18.45
N TYR A 262 -13.18 -6.85 18.75
CA TYR A 262 -12.79 -8.14 19.31
C TYR A 262 -13.21 -8.30 20.77
N GLN A 263 -13.19 -7.23 21.56
CA GLN A 263 -13.72 -7.26 22.91
C GLN A 263 -15.23 -7.58 22.94
N LYS A 264 -16.01 -7.04 22.02
CA LYS A 264 -17.46 -7.24 21.96
C LYS A 264 -17.90 -8.57 21.34
N ASN A 265 -17.16 -9.07 20.37
CA ASN A 265 -17.59 -10.21 19.56
C ASN A 265 -17.04 -11.56 20.01
N SER A 266 -16.46 -11.63 21.21
CA SER A 266 -15.96 -12.85 21.85
C SER A 266 -14.68 -13.45 21.24
N PRO A 267 -13.89 -14.17 22.02
CA PRO A 267 -12.61 -14.68 21.56
C PRO A 267 -12.77 -15.66 20.41
N ILE A 268 -12.27 -15.26 19.26
CA ILE A 268 -12.07 -16.14 18.11
C ILE A 268 -10.98 -17.16 18.43
N VAL A 269 -10.18 -16.88 19.47
CA VAL A 269 -8.97 -17.62 19.85
C VAL A 269 -9.24 -18.45 21.11
N SER A 270 -9.27 -19.77 20.98
CA SER A 270 -9.40 -20.68 22.12
C SER A 270 -8.19 -20.58 23.04
N GLY A 271 -8.43 -20.37 24.33
CA GLY A 271 -7.38 -20.33 25.37
C GLY A 271 -6.76 -18.95 25.61
N VAL A 272 -7.23 -17.90 24.94
CA VAL A 272 -6.82 -16.50 25.17
C VAL A 272 -7.91 -15.77 25.94
N GLY A 273 -7.54 -15.01 26.97
CA GLY A 273 -8.46 -14.17 27.73
C GLY A 273 -8.99 -13.01 26.90
N SER A 274 -10.15 -12.47 27.24
CA SER A 274 -10.74 -11.34 26.50
C SER A 274 -9.88 -10.09 26.56
N GLU A 275 -9.11 -9.89 27.61
CA GLU A 275 -8.13 -8.82 27.77
C GLU A 275 -6.93 -8.94 26.84
N ASP A 276 -6.63 -10.13 26.36
CA ASP A 276 -5.52 -10.43 25.47
C ASP A 276 -5.87 -10.19 23.99
N LEU A 277 -7.10 -9.81 23.68
CA LEU A 277 -7.57 -9.60 22.29
C LEU A 277 -7.57 -8.13 21.87
N ASP A 278 -6.99 -7.24 22.67
CA ASP A 278 -6.89 -5.82 22.35
C ASP A 278 -6.17 -5.60 21.02
N GLY A 279 -6.88 -5.06 20.03
CA GLY A 279 -6.35 -4.77 18.72
C GLY A 279 -5.83 -5.99 17.95
N PHE A 280 -6.43 -7.14 18.11
CA PHE A 280 -6.03 -8.41 17.49
C PHE A 280 -5.68 -8.30 16.00
N SER A 281 -4.43 -8.68 15.64
CA SER A 281 -3.87 -8.59 14.28
C SER A 281 -3.95 -7.22 13.61
N VAL A 282 -3.71 -6.17 14.38
CA VAL A 282 -3.58 -4.81 13.85
C VAL A 282 -2.31 -4.12 14.38
N PRO A 283 -1.11 -4.75 14.26
CA PRO A 283 0.12 -4.02 14.47
C PRO A 283 0.25 -3.02 13.31
N LEU A 284 0.27 -1.73 13.63
CA LEU A 284 0.31 -0.66 12.64
C LEU A 284 1.48 0.27 12.93
N SER A 285 2.15 0.72 11.89
CA SER A 285 3.22 1.70 12.01
C SER A 285 3.22 2.70 10.87
N VAL A 286 3.89 3.82 11.09
CA VAL A 286 4.25 4.78 10.04
C VAL A 286 5.76 4.77 9.85
N ILE A 287 6.18 4.75 8.58
CA ILE A 287 7.56 4.95 8.16
C ILE A 287 7.67 6.33 7.52
N ASP A 288 8.51 7.18 8.10
CA ASP A 288 8.85 8.50 7.56
C ASP A 288 9.95 8.34 6.50
N SER A 289 9.60 8.59 5.25
CA SER A 289 10.47 8.40 4.09
C SER A 289 11.75 9.26 4.13
N ARG A 290 11.73 10.37 4.85
CA ARG A 290 12.90 11.26 5.01
C ARG A 290 14.04 10.60 5.76
N TYR A 291 13.75 9.64 6.61
CA TYR A 291 14.72 9.03 7.53
C TYR A 291 15.02 7.57 7.24
N ILE A 292 14.30 6.92 6.33
CA ILE A 292 14.48 5.47 6.08
C ILE A 292 15.87 5.15 5.50
N ALA A 293 16.45 6.03 4.70
CA ALA A 293 17.81 5.86 4.19
C ALA A 293 18.86 5.95 5.31
N GLN A 294 18.68 6.91 6.23
CA GLN A 294 19.53 7.03 7.43
C GLN A 294 19.39 5.78 8.32
N LEU A 295 18.17 5.24 8.46
CA LEU A 295 17.97 4.00 9.20
C LEU A 295 18.67 2.81 8.54
N ALA A 296 18.68 2.73 7.19
CA ALA A 296 19.41 1.69 6.47
C ALA A 296 20.92 1.74 6.77
N GLU A 297 21.51 2.93 6.75
CA GLU A 297 22.92 3.12 7.09
C GLU A 297 23.19 2.77 8.56
N ALA A 298 22.38 3.25 9.48
CA ALA A 298 22.51 2.93 10.90
C ALA A 298 22.37 1.42 11.16
N THR A 299 21.48 0.74 10.40
CA THR A 299 21.31 -0.72 10.51
C THR A 299 22.54 -1.46 9.97
N ARG A 300 23.09 -1.04 8.82
CA ARG A 300 24.34 -1.57 8.32
C ARG A 300 25.46 -1.41 9.36
N ASP A 301 25.57 -0.24 9.95
CA ASP A 301 26.65 0.08 10.87
C ASP A 301 26.54 -0.72 12.19
N VAL A 302 25.34 -0.84 12.78
CA VAL A 302 25.13 -1.65 13.98
C VAL A 302 25.38 -3.14 13.72
N LEU A 303 25.03 -3.64 12.53
CA LEU A 303 25.34 -5.03 12.16
C LEU A 303 26.84 -5.31 12.16
N THR A 304 27.70 -4.34 11.78
CA THR A 304 29.16 -4.51 11.81
C THR A 304 29.72 -4.73 13.20
N THR A 305 29.01 -4.32 14.24
CA THR A 305 29.48 -4.45 15.64
C THR A 305 29.30 -5.85 16.19
N PHE A 306 28.30 -6.61 15.70
CA PHE A 306 28.02 -7.95 16.23
C PHE A 306 28.07 -9.08 15.18
N ALA A 307 27.77 -8.84 13.92
CA ALA A 307 27.73 -9.87 12.89
C ALA A 307 29.02 -10.73 12.79
N PRO A 308 30.24 -10.18 12.98
CA PRO A 308 31.45 -10.98 12.95
C PRO A 308 31.52 -12.10 14.02
N GLN A 309 30.68 -12.02 15.05
CA GLN A 309 30.56 -13.05 16.09
C GLN A 309 29.67 -14.23 15.65
N TYR A 310 28.98 -14.12 14.54
CA TYR A 310 28.01 -15.07 13.99
C TYR A 310 28.35 -15.41 12.54
N PRO A 311 29.43 -16.19 12.29
CA PRO A 311 29.94 -16.39 10.92
C PRO A 311 29.01 -17.20 10.02
N ASN A 312 28.07 -17.95 10.57
CA ASN A 312 27.11 -18.72 9.78
C ASN A 312 25.80 -17.94 9.58
N GLU A 313 25.12 -17.64 10.64
CA GLU A 313 23.92 -16.80 10.73
C GLU A 313 23.55 -16.60 12.20
N PRO A 314 22.86 -15.52 12.56
CA PRO A 314 22.37 -15.36 13.91
C PRO A 314 21.22 -16.32 14.19
N GLU A 315 21.08 -16.74 15.45
CA GLU A 315 19.93 -17.52 15.87
C GLU A 315 18.67 -16.62 15.93
N LEU A 316 17.63 -16.98 15.19
CA LEU A 316 16.38 -16.21 15.12
C LEU A 316 15.26 -16.75 16.02
N ASN A 317 15.51 -17.84 16.77
CA ASN A 317 14.52 -18.38 17.70
C ASN A 317 14.13 -17.33 18.75
N GLY A 318 12.82 -17.14 18.92
CA GLY A 318 12.27 -16.16 19.87
C GLY A 318 12.29 -14.70 19.38
N ILE A 319 12.86 -14.40 18.21
CA ILE A 319 12.65 -13.11 17.57
C ILE A 319 11.25 -13.11 16.96
N PRO A 320 10.41 -12.09 17.26
CA PRO A 320 9.10 -11.98 16.64
C PRO A 320 9.19 -11.90 15.12
N TYR A 321 8.25 -12.56 14.44
CA TYR A 321 8.12 -12.49 13.00
C TYR A 321 6.66 -12.23 12.60
N TYR A 322 6.47 -11.68 11.43
CA TYR A 322 5.17 -11.22 10.93
C TYR A 322 4.65 -12.03 9.75
N LEU A 323 5.51 -12.78 9.08
CA LEU A 323 5.12 -13.67 7.99
C LEU A 323 5.84 -15.00 8.12
N ASN A 324 5.05 -16.08 8.07
CA ASN A 324 5.55 -17.46 8.02
C ASN A 324 5.04 -18.10 6.72
N LEU A 325 5.93 -18.40 5.80
CA LEU A 325 5.60 -19.13 4.58
C LEU A 325 5.80 -20.64 4.80
N ASP A 326 6.92 -21.22 4.51
CA ASP A 326 7.31 -22.54 5.02
C ASP A 326 8.20 -22.38 6.28
N VAL A 327 8.73 -21.19 6.41
CA VAL A 327 9.62 -20.73 7.48
C VAL A 327 9.37 -19.24 7.73
N PRO A 328 9.64 -18.72 8.93
CA PRO A 328 9.52 -17.30 9.21
C PRO A 328 10.46 -16.47 8.32
N VAL A 329 9.97 -15.36 7.78
CA VAL A 329 10.72 -14.55 6.80
C VAL A 329 10.73 -13.04 7.07
N MET A 330 9.77 -12.50 7.79
CA MET A 330 9.68 -11.07 8.13
C MET A 330 9.83 -10.89 9.64
N TYR A 331 11.05 -10.66 10.09
CA TYR A 331 11.35 -10.53 11.51
C TYR A 331 11.20 -9.09 11.98
N ASP A 332 10.81 -8.92 13.26
CA ASP A 332 10.79 -7.61 13.87
C ASP A 332 12.20 -7.02 13.92
N MET A 333 12.35 -5.89 13.26
CA MET A 333 13.63 -5.22 13.11
C MET A 333 14.20 -4.74 14.45
N LYS A 334 13.37 -4.16 15.29
CA LYS A 334 13.78 -3.57 16.55
C LYS A 334 14.18 -4.68 17.56
N ALA A 335 13.37 -5.72 17.67
CA ALA A 335 13.63 -6.85 18.53
C ALA A 335 14.94 -7.57 18.13
N TYR A 336 15.19 -7.70 16.82
CA TYR A 336 16.42 -8.30 16.31
C TYR A 336 17.66 -7.50 16.70
N ILE A 337 17.68 -6.20 16.41
CA ILE A 337 18.83 -5.36 16.75
C ILE A 337 19.04 -5.28 18.27
N GLN A 338 17.96 -5.17 19.04
CA GLN A 338 18.02 -5.14 20.50
C GLN A 338 18.65 -6.40 21.09
N ARG A 339 18.39 -7.55 20.50
CA ARG A 339 18.93 -8.85 20.99
C ARG A 339 20.43 -8.97 20.78
N TYR A 340 20.96 -8.47 19.68
CA TYR A 340 22.35 -8.74 19.28
C TYR A 340 23.31 -7.56 19.48
N ALA A 341 22.83 -6.34 19.47
CA ALA A 341 23.67 -5.17 19.68
C ALA A 341 23.99 -4.95 21.16
N SER A 342 25.14 -4.35 21.45
CA SER A 342 25.41 -3.83 22.79
C SER A 342 24.37 -2.76 23.17
N ALA A 343 24.15 -2.54 24.46
CA ALA A 343 23.21 -1.53 24.93
C ALA A 343 23.51 -0.13 24.35
N ASN A 344 24.79 0.22 24.17
CA ASN A 344 25.22 1.51 23.62
C ASN A 344 24.99 1.57 22.11
N ASP A 345 25.31 0.51 21.36
CA ASP A 345 25.09 0.44 19.91
C ASP A 345 23.59 0.44 19.59
N TYR A 346 22.78 -0.32 20.36
CA TYR A 346 21.32 -0.30 20.25
C TYR A 346 20.75 1.11 20.51
N ALA A 347 21.20 1.78 21.57
CA ALA A 347 20.73 3.15 21.88
C ALA A 347 21.07 4.14 20.77
N THR A 348 22.22 3.95 20.10
CA THR A 348 22.64 4.78 18.97
C THR A 348 21.77 4.50 17.73
N TRP A 349 21.60 3.23 17.39
CA TRP A 349 20.75 2.80 16.29
C TRP A 349 19.28 3.21 16.49
N LYS A 350 18.78 3.06 17.72
CA LYS A 350 17.40 3.38 18.07
C LYS A 350 17.03 4.83 17.79
N LYS A 351 17.95 5.78 17.86
CA LYS A 351 17.69 7.17 17.48
C LYS A 351 17.32 7.30 16.01
N ALA A 352 17.97 6.55 15.12
CA ALA A 352 17.62 6.53 13.71
C ALA A 352 16.30 5.79 13.47
N PHE A 353 16.04 4.72 14.23
CA PHE A 353 14.78 4.00 14.19
C PHE A 353 13.61 4.89 14.62
N ASP A 354 13.70 5.61 15.73
CA ASP A 354 12.64 6.47 16.25
C ASP A 354 12.33 7.67 15.31
N LEU A 355 13.32 8.13 14.53
CA LEU A 355 13.09 9.12 13.47
C LEU A 355 12.35 8.52 12.28
N ALA A 356 12.76 7.34 11.84
CA ALA A 356 12.17 6.67 10.69
C ALA A 356 10.80 6.03 11.00
N VAL A 357 10.55 5.64 12.26
CA VAL A 357 9.30 5.04 12.73
C VAL A 357 8.74 5.87 13.90
N PRO A 358 8.21 7.09 13.62
CA PRO A 358 7.84 8.04 14.66
C PRO A 358 6.58 7.66 15.44
N TYR A 359 5.81 6.69 14.95
CA TYR A 359 4.64 6.18 15.64
C TYR A 359 4.29 4.76 15.22
N SER A 360 3.88 3.94 16.19
CA SER A 360 3.30 2.62 15.97
C SER A 360 2.32 2.27 17.10
N ARG A 361 1.35 1.42 16.79
CA ARG A 361 0.56 0.67 17.77
C ARG A 361 0.68 -0.79 17.44
N MET A 362 0.99 -1.60 18.42
CA MET A 362 1.19 -3.03 18.25
C MET A 362 0.12 -3.78 19.02
N SER A 363 -0.66 -4.58 18.32
CA SER A 363 -1.58 -5.50 18.96
C SER A 363 -0.80 -6.56 19.72
N PHE A 364 -1.40 -7.06 20.77
CA PHE A 364 -0.82 -8.15 21.56
C PHE A 364 -0.59 -9.40 20.70
N MET A 365 -1.47 -9.65 19.75
CA MET A 365 -1.42 -10.76 18.81
C MET A 365 -1.50 -10.28 17.37
N TRP A 366 -0.98 -11.07 16.45
CA TRP A 366 -1.10 -10.84 15.00
C TRP A 366 -1.11 -12.13 14.20
N MET A 367 -1.65 -12.11 13.01
CA MET A 367 -1.66 -13.24 12.08
C MET A 367 -0.36 -13.29 11.30
N THR A 368 0.24 -14.49 11.18
CA THR A 368 1.50 -14.69 10.44
C THR A 368 1.30 -15.28 9.06
N ILE A 369 0.25 -16.07 8.81
CA ILE A 369 -0.09 -16.64 7.49
C ILE A 369 -1.56 -17.03 7.37
N SER A 370 -2.10 -17.63 8.44
CA SER A 370 -3.51 -18.03 8.54
C SER A 370 -3.90 -18.17 10.00
N ALA A 371 -5.18 -18.05 10.28
CA ALA A 371 -5.70 -18.22 11.62
C ALA A 371 -5.26 -19.55 12.29
N THR A 372 -5.11 -20.62 11.50
CA THR A 372 -4.73 -21.93 12.02
C THR A 372 -3.24 -22.06 12.40
N LEU A 373 -2.34 -21.37 11.73
CA LEU A 373 -0.91 -21.35 12.06
C LEU A 373 -0.60 -20.32 13.15
N TYR A 374 -1.35 -19.27 13.17
CA TYR A 374 -1.26 -18.15 14.06
C TYR A 374 -1.16 -18.56 15.55
N TYR A 375 -2.05 -19.42 16.03
CA TYR A 375 -2.06 -19.86 17.44
C TYR A 375 -0.84 -20.67 17.85
N LYS A 376 -0.25 -21.41 16.94
CA LYS A 376 0.96 -22.21 17.21
C LYS A 376 2.20 -21.35 17.27
N ASP A 377 2.24 -20.29 16.47
CA ASP A 377 3.39 -19.39 16.41
C ASP A 377 3.42 -18.45 17.61
N PHE A 378 2.27 -18.08 18.15
CA PHE A 378 2.16 -17.17 19.29
C PHE A 378 2.82 -17.68 20.57
N ASP A 379 2.77 -18.98 20.82
CA ASP A 379 3.40 -19.60 21.99
C ASP A 379 4.93 -19.49 21.98
N LYS A 380 5.52 -19.14 20.84
CA LYS A 380 6.97 -19.00 20.66
C LYS A 380 7.48 -17.59 20.97
N PHE A 381 6.59 -16.61 21.06
CA PHE A 381 6.96 -15.22 21.30
C PHE A 381 6.88 -14.87 22.79
N ASP A 382 7.77 -14.00 23.23
CA ASP A 382 7.59 -13.36 24.52
C ASP A 382 6.42 -12.38 24.41
N LYS A 383 5.38 -12.62 25.18
CA LYS A 383 4.16 -11.81 25.20
C LYS A 383 4.36 -10.33 25.60
N LYS A 384 5.56 -9.98 26.05
CA LYS A 384 5.96 -8.61 26.43
C LYS A 384 7.04 -8.05 25.52
N VAL A 385 7.12 -8.56 24.28
CA VAL A 385 8.15 -8.11 23.35
C VAL A 385 7.96 -6.62 23.04
N ASP A 386 9.04 -5.88 23.21
CA ASP A 386 9.13 -4.49 22.76
C ASP A 386 9.39 -4.48 21.25
N GLY A 387 8.38 -4.90 20.48
CA GLY A 387 8.41 -4.91 19.02
C GLY A 387 8.39 -3.48 18.45
N GLY A 388 8.86 -3.36 17.22
CA GLY A 388 8.90 -2.09 16.49
C GLY A 388 7.75 -1.90 15.52
N SER A 389 6.91 -2.93 15.31
CA SER A 389 5.86 -2.96 14.26
C SER A 389 6.39 -2.63 12.86
N VAL A 390 7.67 -2.92 12.60
CA VAL A 390 8.31 -2.85 11.28
C VAL A 390 9.18 -4.08 11.12
N SER A 391 8.95 -4.81 10.04
CA SER A 391 9.75 -5.99 9.71
C SER A 391 10.93 -5.65 8.82
N MET A 392 11.91 -6.54 8.79
CA MET A 392 12.95 -6.57 7.79
C MET A 392 13.31 -8.02 7.42
N PHE A 393 13.88 -8.20 6.23
CA PHE A 393 14.50 -9.44 5.84
C PHE A 393 15.82 -9.66 6.62
N ILE A 394 16.02 -10.88 7.10
CA ILE A 394 17.30 -11.33 7.67
C ILE A 394 17.70 -12.59 6.91
N PRO A 395 18.88 -12.63 6.26
CA PRO A 395 19.33 -13.81 5.54
C PRO A 395 19.49 -15.00 6.47
N GLN A 396 19.23 -16.18 5.92
CA GLN A 396 19.45 -17.45 6.59
C GLN A 396 20.11 -18.41 5.61
N ASN A 397 21.22 -19.02 6.00
CA ASN A 397 21.97 -19.98 5.17
C ASN A 397 21.26 -21.34 5.11
N HIS A 398 20.06 -21.43 5.60
CA HIS A 398 19.23 -22.62 5.50
C HIS A 398 18.91 -22.94 4.04
N THR A 399 18.99 -24.20 3.66
CA THR A 399 18.76 -24.64 2.26
C THR A 399 17.42 -24.22 1.69
N SER A 400 16.39 -24.11 2.51
CA SER A 400 15.06 -23.62 2.13
C SER A 400 15.05 -22.17 1.68
N TYR A 401 15.97 -21.33 2.17
CA TYR A 401 16.06 -19.91 1.83
C TYR A 401 16.99 -19.64 0.66
N SER A 402 18.11 -20.37 0.58
CA SER A 402 19.16 -20.07 -0.41
C SER A 402 18.98 -20.82 -1.73
N SER A 403 18.40 -22.02 -1.71
CA SER A 403 18.30 -22.90 -2.88
C SER A 403 16.93 -23.55 -3.09
N GLY A 404 16.05 -23.43 -2.13
CA GLY A 404 14.70 -24.01 -2.19
C GLY A 404 13.74 -23.26 -3.11
N LYS A 405 12.49 -23.66 -3.05
CA LYS A 405 11.37 -23.11 -3.84
C LYS A 405 11.30 -21.59 -3.81
N TYR A 406 11.70 -20.96 -2.72
CA TYR A 406 11.56 -19.52 -2.54
C TYR A 406 12.84 -18.72 -2.78
N ALA A 407 14.03 -19.30 -2.59
CA ALA A 407 15.32 -18.63 -2.82
C ALA A 407 15.37 -17.16 -2.34
N TYR A 408 14.87 -16.89 -1.12
CA TYR A 408 14.64 -15.53 -0.61
C TYR A 408 15.91 -14.69 -0.56
N ASN A 409 17.05 -15.27 -0.16
CA ASN A 409 18.31 -14.56 -0.09
C ASN A 409 18.72 -13.93 -1.43
N LYS A 410 18.43 -14.59 -2.55
CA LYS A 410 18.72 -14.06 -3.89
C LYS A 410 17.77 -12.94 -4.29
N LYS A 411 16.49 -13.09 -3.95
CA LYS A 411 15.44 -12.13 -4.34
C LYS A 411 15.49 -10.85 -3.53
N SER A 412 15.81 -10.95 -2.25
CA SER A 412 15.92 -9.78 -1.36
C SER A 412 16.96 -8.77 -1.81
N ASN A 413 18.02 -9.21 -2.53
CA ASN A 413 19.04 -8.32 -3.09
C ASN A 413 18.51 -7.35 -4.16
N ASN A 414 17.29 -7.55 -4.68
CA ASN A 414 16.65 -6.61 -5.59
C ASN A 414 16.22 -5.31 -4.91
N PHE A 415 16.10 -5.30 -3.58
CA PHE A 415 15.71 -4.13 -2.81
C PHE A 415 16.90 -3.24 -2.46
N GLY A 416 16.71 -1.93 -2.56
CA GLY A 416 17.74 -0.94 -2.23
C GLY A 416 18.17 -1.01 -0.77
N TRP A 417 17.23 -1.29 0.15
CA TRP A 417 17.52 -1.56 1.56
C TRP A 417 18.60 -2.63 1.72
N ASN A 418 18.38 -3.81 1.14
CA ASN A 418 19.29 -4.95 1.27
C ASN A 418 20.63 -4.70 0.56
N ARG A 419 20.66 -3.91 -0.52
CA ARG A 419 21.92 -3.48 -1.15
C ARG A 419 22.75 -2.55 -0.27
N ILE A 420 22.12 -1.67 0.54
CA ILE A 420 22.85 -0.83 1.51
C ILE A 420 23.39 -1.67 2.66
N ILE A 421 22.58 -2.55 3.21
CA ILE A 421 23.01 -3.47 4.29
C ILE A 421 24.17 -4.34 3.79
N ASN A 422 24.08 -4.85 2.55
CA ASN A 422 25.09 -5.71 1.94
C ASN A 422 25.38 -6.94 2.81
N TRP A 423 24.35 -7.76 3.01
CA TRP A 423 24.39 -8.95 3.89
C TRP A 423 25.57 -9.88 3.62
N SER A 424 25.99 -10.04 2.36
CA SER A 424 27.11 -10.91 1.98
C SER A 424 28.45 -10.53 2.62
N ARG A 425 28.64 -9.26 3.03
CA ARG A 425 29.85 -8.83 3.75
C ARG A 425 30.00 -9.47 5.15
N PHE A 426 28.89 -9.97 5.70
CA PHE A 426 28.85 -10.65 6.98
C PHE A 426 28.96 -12.18 6.84
N GLY A 427 28.98 -12.70 5.61
CA GLY A 427 28.97 -14.13 5.33
C GLY A 427 27.55 -14.75 5.35
N TRP A 428 26.52 -13.92 5.38
CA TRP A 428 25.11 -14.33 5.49
C TRP A 428 24.37 -14.26 4.15
#